data_5208b0a60673d0cba80bb2e39c3d5f22
#
_entry.id   5208b0a60673d0cba80bb2e39c3d5f22
#
_cell.length_a   1.000
_cell.length_b   1.000
_cell.length_c   1.000
_cell.angle_alpha   90.00
_cell.angle_beta   90.00
_cell.angle_gamma   90.00
#
_symmetry.space_group_name_H-M   'P 1'
#
loop_
_entity.id
_entity.type
_entity.pdbx_description
1 polymer ?
#
loop_
_entity_poly.entity_id
_entity_poly.type
_entity_poly.pdbx_seq_one_letter_code
_entity_poly.pdbx_strand_id
1 'polypeptide(L)'
;IAVMEAMKFFHTVRAEISGVVRILAVAEGDTALEGQTLAAIEVFDEADAVFSERGEISDAHDRFQRNIGWDAELDELELRTSLAHQMGGENNVAFHKGRGKLTVRERIDALVDPGSFEEIGTLAGSATYDADGNLTGFTPANTVVGVSKINGRKVMVNGGDFTIRGGASDANVGNKT
;
A
#
# COMPACT_ATOMS: atom_id res chain seq x y z
N ILE A 1 -21.21 5.04 10.16
CA ILE A 1 -22.11 4.22 10.98
C ILE A 1 -22.01 2.76 10.54
N ALA A 2 -22.06 2.48 9.26
CA ALA A 2 -21.97 1.11 8.73
C ALA A 2 -21.33 1.10 7.34
N VAL A 3 -20.74 -0.04 6.98
CA VAL A 3 -20.34 -0.38 5.62
C VAL A 3 -21.25 -1.54 5.18
N MET A 4 -21.91 -1.38 4.05
CA MET A 4 -22.82 -2.37 3.47
C MET A 4 -22.28 -2.87 2.15
N GLU A 5 -22.36 -4.17 1.90
CA GLU A 5 -22.06 -4.75 0.60
C GLU A 5 -23.36 -4.98 -0.18
N ALA A 6 -23.44 -4.43 -1.37
CA ALA A 6 -24.51 -4.71 -2.32
C ALA A 6 -23.93 -4.88 -3.73
N MET A 7 -24.30 -5.94 -4.42
CA MET A 7 -23.86 -6.23 -5.81
C MET A 7 -22.32 -6.19 -6.00
N LYS A 8 -21.55 -6.66 -4.99
CA LYS A 8 -20.08 -6.63 -4.96
C LYS A 8 -19.46 -5.22 -4.80
N PHE A 9 -20.25 -4.23 -4.42
CA PHE A 9 -19.78 -2.90 -4.09
C PHE A 9 -20.00 -2.61 -2.61
N PHE A 10 -19.05 -1.87 -2.01
CA PHE A 10 -19.16 -1.42 -0.63
C PHE A 10 -19.74 -0.02 -0.58
N HIS A 11 -20.79 0.16 0.21
CA HIS A 11 -21.46 1.42 0.43
C HIS A 11 -21.27 1.85 1.88
N THR A 12 -20.69 3.02 2.09
CA THR A 12 -20.55 3.59 3.42
C THR A 12 -21.79 4.39 3.78
N VAL A 13 -22.47 3.98 4.84
CA VAL A 13 -23.59 4.71 5.43
C VAL A 13 -23.05 5.62 6.52
N ARG A 14 -23.15 6.95 6.32
CA ARG A 14 -22.68 7.97 7.26
C ARG A 14 -23.85 8.58 8.00
N ALA A 15 -23.61 9.07 9.22
CA ALA A 15 -24.56 9.94 9.90
C ALA A 15 -24.55 11.33 9.22
N GLU A 16 -25.73 11.90 9.00
CA GLU A 16 -25.89 13.26 8.47
C GLU A 16 -25.91 14.31 9.59
N ILE A 17 -25.98 13.86 10.84
CA ILE A 17 -26.08 14.70 12.04
C ILE A 17 -25.10 14.22 13.10
N SER A 18 -24.65 15.16 13.93
CA SER A 18 -23.85 14.84 15.13
C SER A 18 -24.74 14.41 16.27
N GLY A 19 -24.36 13.34 16.99
CA GLY A 19 -25.17 12.81 18.10
C GLY A 19 -24.59 11.53 18.66
N VAL A 20 -25.27 10.98 19.67
CA VAL A 20 -24.93 9.67 20.28
C VAL A 20 -25.76 8.57 19.67
N VAL A 21 -25.13 7.51 19.19
CA VAL A 21 -25.84 6.30 18.76
C VAL A 21 -26.45 5.61 19.98
N ARG A 22 -27.78 5.61 20.11
CA ARG A 22 -28.49 5.01 21.23
C ARG A 22 -28.89 3.57 20.95
N ILE A 23 -29.21 3.27 19.70
CA ILE A 23 -29.66 1.95 19.27
C ILE A 23 -28.89 1.60 17.99
N LEU A 24 -28.32 0.42 17.97
CA LEU A 24 -27.82 -0.23 16.78
C LEU A 24 -28.80 -1.39 16.47
N ALA A 25 -29.56 -1.27 15.39
CA ALA A 25 -30.65 -2.18 15.04
C ALA A 25 -30.20 -3.35 14.16
N VAL A 26 -28.92 -3.39 13.79
CA VAL A 26 -28.30 -4.43 12.94
C VAL A 26 -26.97 -4.83 13.54
N ALA A 27 -26.59 -6.08 13.35
CA ALA A 27 -25.29 -6.63 13.71
C ALA A 27 -24.42 -6.85 12.45
N GLU A 28 -23.14 -7.09 12.66
CA GLU A 28 -22.24 -7.46 11.58
C GLU A 28 -22.66 -8.80 10.94
N GLY A 29 -22.78 -8.82 9.63
CA GLY A 29 -23.26 -9.97 8.88
C GLY A 29 -24.78 -10.03 8.64
N ASP A 30 -25.54 -9.11 9.21
CA ASP A 30 -26.97 -9.03 8.96
C ASP A 30 -27.29 -8.53 7.55
N THR A 31 -28.41 -9.00 7.01
CA THR A 31 -28.95 -8.47 5.75
C THR A 31 -29.90 -7.31 6.05
N ALA A 32 -29.58 -6.12 5.54
CA ALA A 32 -30.45 -4.95 5.68
C ALA A 32 -31.29 -4.74 4.42
N LEU A 33 -32.57 -4.39 4.63
CA LEU A 33 -33.50 -4.08 3.55
C LEU A 33 -33.60 -2.58 3.31
N GLU A 34 -34.03 -2.20 2.12
CA GLU A 34 -34.29 -0.79 1.80
C GLU A 34 -35.33 -0.19 2.76
N GLY A 35 -35.00 0.96 3.34
CA GLY A 35 -35.83 1.63 4.35
C GLY A 35 -35.72 1.06 5.77
N GLN A 36 -34.90 0.04 6.00
CA GLN A 36 -34.68 -0.51 7.34
C GLN A 36 -33.85 0.46 8.18
N THR A 37 -34.27 0.68 9.43
CA THR A 37 -33.48 1.44 10.40
C THR A 37 -32.23 0.66 10.78
N LEU A 38 -31.06 1.24 10.57
CA LEU A 38 -29.76 0.66 10.94
C LEU A 38 -29.34 1.09 12.35
N ALA A 39 -29.56 2.37 12.68
CA ALA A 39 -29.21 2.93 13.97
C ALA A 39 -30.15 4.11 14.32
N ALA A 40 -30.34 4.37 15.60
CA ALA A 40 -30.98 5.58 16.08
C ALA A 40 -29.95 6.48 16.76
N ILE A 41 -29.94 7.76 16.36
CA ILE A 41 -29.00 8.78 16.86
C ILE A 41 -29.79 9.82 17.63
N GLU A 42 -29.41 10.03 18.88
CA GLU A 42 -29.90 11.15 19.68
C GLU A 42 -29.08 12.39 19.33
N VAL A 43 -29.73 13.41 18.81
CA VAL A 43 -29.11 14.66 18.38
C VAL A 43 -28.76 15.50 19.61
N PHE A 44 -27.60 16.11 19.65
CA PHE A 44 -27.30 17.15 20.65
C PHE A 44 -27.97 18.46 20.25
N ASP A 45 -28.67 19.10 21.19
CA ASP A 45 -29.03 20.49 21.04
C ASP A 45 -27.78 21.36 21.08
N GLU A 46 -27.72 22.41 20.24
CA GLU A 46 -26.55 23.31 20.12
C GLU A 46 -26.13 23.95 21.46
N ALA A 47 -26.99 23.92 22.49
CA ALA A 47 -26.70 24.45 23.83
C ALA A 47 -25.76 23.54 24.66
N ASP A 48 -25.71 22.25 24.40
CA ASP A 48 -24.86 21.27 25.10
C ASP A 48 -23.49 21.07 24.44
N ALA A 49 -23.30 21.60 23.24
CA ALA A 49 -22.10 21.44 22.44
C ALA A 49 -20.87 22.25 22.91
N VAL A 50 -21.03 23.13 23.88
CA VAL A 50 -19.97 24.11 24.26
C VAL A 50 -18.96 23.54 25.28
N PHE A 51 -19.18 22.36 25.86
CA PHE A 51 -18.38 21.92 27.01
C PHE A 51 -17.51 20.68 26.80
N SER A 52 -17.43 20.09 25.60
CA SER A 52 -16.61 18.86 25.43
C SER A 52 -15.58 18.93 24.28
N GLU A 53 -15.32 20.07 23.71
CA GLU A 53 -14.72 20.15 22.36
C GLU A 53 -13.19 20.29 22.25
N ARG A 54 -12.38 20.15 23.30
CA ARG A 54 -10.93 20.35 23.10
C ARG A 54 -9.97 19.26 23.57
N GLY A 55 -10.42 18.25 24.27
CA GLY A 55 -9.51 17.21 24.78
C GLY A 55 -9.77 15.81 24.24
N GLU A 56 -11.04 15.43 24.04
CA GLU A 56 -11.39 14.02 23.77
C GLU A 56 -11.56 13.67 22.28
N ILE A 57 -11.79 14.66 21.42
CA ILE A 57 -11.96 14.43 19.97
C ILE A 57 -10.61 14.11 19.31
N SER A 58 -9.54 14.74 19.76
CA SER A 58 -8.19 14.45 19.30
C SER A 58 -7.78 13.03 19.68
N ASP A 59 -8.03 12.64 20.95
CA ASP A 59 -7.67 11.30 21.43
C ASP A 59 -8.55 10.18 20.85
N ALA A 60 -9.82 10.45 20.57
CA ALA A 60 -10.71 9.49 19.91
C ALA A 60 -10.39 9.36 18.41
N HIS A 61 -10.07 10.47 17.73
CA HIS A 61 -9.63 10.46 16.35
C HIS A 61 -8.26 9.79 16.21
N ASP A 62 -7.33 10.08 17.10
CA ASP A 62 -6.01 9.46 17.17
C ASP A 62 -6.07 7.98 17.58
N ARG A 63 -7.03 7.57 18.45
CA ARG A 63 -7.27 6.15 18.74
C ARG A 63 -7.95 5.44 17.59
N PHE A 64 -8.84 6.10 16.87
CA PHE A 64 -9.48 5.55 15.67
C PHE A 64 -8.47 5.41 14.53
N GLN A 65 -7.59 6.40 14.34
CA GLN A 65 -6.48 6.33 13.38
C GLN A 65 -5.46 5.25 13.77
N ARG A 66 -5.17 5.09 15.07
CA ARG A 66 -4.27 4.03 15.59
C ARG A 66 -4.90 2.64 15.60
N ASN A 67 -6.24 2.52 15.54
CA ASN A 67 -6.96 1.25 15.58
C ASN A 67 -7.46 0.78 14.20
N ILE A 68 -7.20 1.54 13.15
CA ILE A 68 -7.28 1.04 11.77
C ILE A 68 -5.89 0.44 11.49
N GLY A 69 -5.64 -0.72 12.06
CA GLY A 69 -4.37 -1.43 12.14
C GLY A 69 -3.73 -1.81 10.80
N TRP A 70 -3.45 -0.81 9.97
CA TRP A 70 -2.64 -0.95 8.75
C TRP A 70 -1.17 -0.59 8.96
N ASP A 71 -0.77 -0.21 10.19
CA ASP A 71 0.61 0.24 10.45
C ASP A 71 1.61 -0.89 10.18
N ALA A 72 1.30 -2.11 10.60
CA ALA A 72 2.16 -3.26 10.37
C ALA A 72 2.27 -3.61 8.88
N GLU A 73 1.16 -3.52 8.14
CA GLU A 73 1.13 -3.77 6.70
C GLU A 73 1.84 -2.66 5.93
N LEU A 74 1.74 -1.41 6.37
CA LEU A 74 2.48 -0.29 5.78
C LEU A 74 3.97 -0.43 6.05
N ASP A 75 4.38 -0.77 7.26
CA ASP A 75 5.78 -1.03 7.62
C ASP A 75 6.36 -2.17 6.77
N GLU A 76 5.59 -3.26 6.58
CA GLU A 76 6.00 -4.37 5.72
C GLU A 76 6.11 -3.93 4.25
N LEU A 77 5.17 -3.13 3.76
CA LEU A 77 5.18 -2.58 2.40
C LEU A 77 6.43 -1.71 2.17
N GLU A 78 6.75 -0.84 3.11
CA GLU A 78 7.96 0.00 3.06
C GLU A 78 9.23 -0.84 3.11
N LEU A 79 9.28 -1.85 4.00
CA LEU A 79 10.40 -2.77 4.09
C LEU A 79 10.60 -3.53 2.76
N ARG A 80 9.55 -4.10 2.19
CA ARG A 80 9.63 -4.80 0.90
C ARG A 80 10.08 -3.88 -0.23
N THR A 81 9.59 -2.65 -0.26
CA THR A 81 9.98 -1.63 -1.25
C THR A 81 11.46 -1.30 -1.10
N SER A 82 11.93 -1.10 0.12
CA SER A 82 13.34 -0.86 0.44
C SER A 82 14.22 -2.02 -0.02
N LEU A 83 13.84 -3.26 0.29
CA LEU A 83 14.56 -4.47 -0.12
C LEU A 83 14.56 -4.64 -1.65
N ALA A 84 13.45 -4.33 -2.33
CA ALA A 84 13.38 -4.36 -3.79
C ALA A 84 14.37 -3.37 -4.44
N HIS A 85 14.56 -2.20 -3.85
CA HIS A 85 15.52 -1.21 -4.32
C HIS A 85 16.98 -1.60 -4.07
N GLN A 86 17.25 -2.50 -3.13
CA GLN A 86 18.58 -3.06 -2.91
C GLN A 86 19.00 -4.07 -3.99
N MET A 87 18.09 -4.43 -4.90
CA MET A 87 18.37 -5.35 -6.02
C MET A 87 18.88 -6.72 -5.51
N GLY A 88 20.01 -7.20 -5.97
CA GLY A 88 20.65 -8.42 -5.49
C GLY A 88 21.42 -8.28 -4.17
N GLY A 89 21.28 -7.14 -3.48
CA GLY A 89 21.98 -6.82 -2.24
C GLY A 89 23.39 -6.24 -2.46
N GLU A 90 23.94 -5.67 -1.40
CA GLU A 90 25.18 -4.89 -1.43
C GLU A 90 26.34 -5.62 -2.10
N ASN A 91 26.57 -6.88 -1.72
CA ASN A 91 27.70 -7.67 -2.24
C ASN A 91 27.61 -7.91 -3.75
N ASN A 92 26.41 -8.27 -4.25
CA ASN A 92 26.20 -8.52 -5.68
C ASN A 92 26.23 -7.23 -6.49
N VAL A 93 25.72 -6.14 -5.94
CA VAL A 93 25.81 -4.80 -6.54
C VAL A 93 27.29 -4.36 -6.62
N ALA A 94 28.05 -4.49 -5.53
CA ALA A 94 29.47 -4.15 -5.51
C ALA A 94 30.27 -4.99 -6.51
N PHE A 95 30.03 -6.30 -6.58
CA PHE A 95 30.66 -7.19 -7.55
C PHE A 95 30.32 -6.79 -9.01
N HIS A 96 29.08 -6.41 -9.27
CA HIS A 96 28.65 -5.94 -10.61
C HIS A 96 29.33 -4.63 -10.99
N LYS A 97 29.35 -3.68 -10.07
CA LYS A 97 30.00 -2.37 -10.25
C LYS A 97 31.52 -2.49 -10.35
N GLY A 98 32.15 -3.37 -9.61
CA GLY A 98 33.59 -3.66 -9.69
C GLY A 98 34.06 -4.14 -11.07
N ARG A 99 33.13 -4.60 -11.92
CA ARG A 99 33.37 -4.97 -13.33
C ARG A 99 33.15 -3.80 -14.29
N GLY A 100 32.97 -2.58 -13.80
CA GLY A 100 32.71 -1.40 -14.61
C GLY A 100 31.28 -1.34 -15.20
N LYS A 101 30.35 -2.10 -14.65
CA LYS A 101 28.97 -2.17 -15.15
C LYS A 101 28.03 -1.33 -14.27
N LEU A 102 27.11 -0.64 -14.92
CA LEU A 102 26.01 0.04 -14.25
C LEU A 102 24.95 -0.98 -13.81
N THR A 103 24.35 -0.76 -12.65
CA THR A 103 23.15 -1.51 -12.22
C THR A 103 21.98 -1.25 -13.18
N VAL A 104 20.92 -2.06 -13.06
CA VAL A 104 19.71 -1.87 -13.88
C VAL A 104 19.10 -0.49 -13.66
N ARG A 105 19.04 -0.01 -12.39
CA ARG A 105 18.47 1.30 -12.04
C ARG A 105 19.32 2.43 -12.60
N GLU A 106 20.64 2.37 -12.42
CA GLU A 106 21.55 3.36 -13.02
C GLU A 106 21.47 3.41 -14.56
N ARG A 107 21.24 2.27 -15.22
CA ARG A 107 21.02 2.24 -16.68
C ARG A 107 19.70 2.87 -17.09
N ILE A 108 18.64 2.64 -16.32
CA ILE A 108 17.33 3.25 -16.57
C ILE A 108 17.45 4.76 -16.38
N ASP A 109 18.02 5.22 -15.25
CA ASP A 109 18.20 6.65 -14.95
C ASP A 109 19.01 7.37 -16.03
N ALA A 110 20.06 6.70 -16.58
CA ALA A 110 20.87 7.27 -17.68
C ALA A 110 20.14 7.29 -19.04
N LEU A 111 19.09 6.50 -19.21
CA LEU A 111 18.36 6.37 -20.48
C LEU A 111 17.19 7.33 -20.59
N VAL A 112 16.49 7.58 -19.48
CA VAL A 112 15.20 8.26 -19.48
C VAL A 112 15.31 9.73 -19.10
N ASP A 113 14.27 10.49 -19.38
CA ASP A 113 14.19 11.88 -18.94
C ASP A 113 14.17 11.93 -17.40
N PRO A 114 14.94 12.84 -16.76
CA PRO A 114 15.04 12.89 -15.30
C PRO A 114 13.68 12.95 -14.60
N GLY A 115 13.46 12.05 -13.60
CA GLY A 115 12.26 12.01 -12.79
C GLY A 115 11.00 11.50 -13.51
N SER A 116 11.14 10.95 -14.73
CA SER A 116 9.99 10.48 -15.50
C SER A 116 9.71 8.98 -15.35
N PHE A 117 10.55 8.23 -14.63
CA PHE A 117 10.38 6.79 -14.49
C PHE A 117 9.40 6.45 -13.37
N GLU A 118 8.34 5.75 -13.74
CA GLU A 118 7.33 5.20 -12.84
C GLU A 118 7.42 3.67 -12.90
N GLU A 119 8.00 3.07 -11.84
CA GLU A 119 8.17 1.62 -11.77
C GLU A 119 6.83 0.89 -11.58
N ILE A 120 6.65 -0.21 -12.29
CA ILE A 120 5.49 -1.10 -12.18
C ILE A 120 5.94 -2.40 -11.54
N GLY A 121 5.15 -2.89 -10.56
CA GLY A 121 5.38 -4.17 -9.91
C GLY A 121 6.66 -4.25 -9.10
N THR A 122 7.05 -3.19 -8.40
CA THR A 122 8.23 -3.13 -7.51
C THR A 122 8.24 -4.29 -6.51
N LEU A 123 7.07 -4.71 -6.04
CA LEU A 123 6.90 -5.78 -5.06
C LEU A 123 6.81 -7.19 -5.66
N ALA A 124 6.96 -7.34 -6.98
CA ALA A 124 7.04 -8.66 -7.58
C ALA A 124 8.36 -9.32 -7.16
N GLY A 125 8.27 -10.48 -6.52
CA GLY A 125 9.42 -11.19 -5.96
C GLY A 125 9.00 -12.35 -5.10
N SER A 126 9.95 -12.90 -4.35
CA SER A 126 9.73 -13.97 -3.38
C SER A 126 9.99 -13.47 -1.97
N ALA A 127 8.98 -13.52 -1.11
CA ALA A 127 9.09 -13.20 0.30
C ALA A 127 9.26 -14.46 1.13
N THR A 128 10.00 -14.36 2.24
CA THR A 128 10.13 -15.39 3.26
C THR A 128 9.67 -14.84 4.61
N TYR A 129 8.97 -15.67 5.37
CA TYR A 129 8.40 -15.30 6.66
C TYR A 129 8.86 -16.28 7.74
N ASP A 130 8.88 -15.80 8.99
CA ASP A 130 9.07 -16.66 10.16
C ASP A 130 7.75 -17.37 10.54
N ALA A 131 7.81 -18.14 11.65
CA ALA A 131 6.65 -18.87 12.16
C ALA A 131 5.54 -17.95 12.71
N ASP A 132 5.88 -16.72 13.05
CA ASP A 132 4.96 -15.70 13.57
C ASP A 132 4.37 -14.83 12.47
N GLY A 133 4.77 -15.06 11.21
CA GLY A 133 4.28 -14.33 10.03
C GLY A 133 5.02 -13.03 9.73
N ASN A 134 6.17 -12.76 10.40
CA ASN A 134 6.95 -11.57 10.10
C ASN A 134 7.85 -11.79 8.88
N LEU A 135 8.00 -10.75 8.07
CA LEU A 135 8.87 -10.78 6.90
C LEU A 135 10.35 -10.90 7.31
N THR A 136 11.01 -11.99 6.92
CA THR A 136 12.43 -12.25 7.20
C THR A 136 13.34 -12.03 6.00
N GLY A 137 12.78 -11.96 4.81
CA GLY A 137 13.55 -11.69 3.60
C GLY A 137 12.67 -11.48 2.38
N PHE A 138 13.21 -10.74 1.42
CA PHE A 138 12.56 -10.49 0.14
C PHE A 138 13.59 -10.47 -0.98
N THR A 139 13.39 -11.29 -2.00
CA THR A 139 14.19 -11.30 -3.22
C THR A 139 13.32 -10.76 -4.35
N PRO A 140 13.61 -9.57 -4.88
CA PRO A 140 12.82 -9.01 -5.97
C PRO A 140 12.98 -9.81 -7.26
N ALA A 141 12.03 -9.68 -8.18
CA ALA A 141 12.19 -10.17 -9.53
C ALA A 141 13.41 -9.49 -10.19
N ASN A 142 14.16 -10.26 -10.97
CA ASN A 142 15.36 -9.77 -11.63
C ASN A 142 15.10 -8.90 -12.86
N THR A 143 14.00 -8.16 -12.83
CA THR A 143 13.56 -7.26 -13.90
C THR A 143 12.93 -6.01 -13.31
N VAL A 144 13.34 -4.86 -13.79
CA VAL A 144 12.73 -3.56 -13.49
C VAL A 144 11.96 -3.09 -14.70
N VAL A 145 10.65 -2.90 -14.53
CA VAL A 145 9.72 -2.49 -15.60
C VAL A 145 9.03 -1.21 -15.18
N GLY A 146 8.79 -0.31 -16.11
CA GLY A 146 8.06 0.91 -15.81
C GLY A 146 7.74 1.73 -17.04
N VAL A 147 6.92 2.74 -16.84
CA VAL A 147 6.60 3.76 -17.83
C VAL A 147 7.54 4.95 -17.61
N SER A 148 7.99 5.55 -18.69
CA SER A 148 8.91 6.69 -18.63
C SER A 148 8.76 7.59 -19.85
N LYS A 149 9.65 8.59 -19.94
CA LYS A 149 9.81 9.42 -21.14
C LYS A 149 11.25 9.38 -21.60
N ILE A 150 11.43 9.40 -22.92
CA ILE A 150 12.73 9.64 -23.58
C ILE A 150 12.52 10.78 -24.58
N ASN A 151 13.21 11.89 -24.38
CA ASN A 151 13.02 13.11 -25.17
C ASN A 151 11.53 13.55 -25.24
N GLY A 152 10.83 13.50 -24.09
CA GLY A 152 9.42 13.85 -23.95
C GLY A 152 8.43 12.81 -24.46
N ARG A 153 8.87 11.72 -25.11
CA ARG A 153 7.99 10.67 -25.65
C ARG A 153 7.79 9.58 -24.60
N LYS A 154 6.53 9.19 -24.38
CA LYS A 154 6.20 8.06 -23.49
C LYS A 154 6.73 6.75 -24.05
N VAL A 155 7.38 5.98 -23.19
CA VAL A 155 7.96 4.67 -23.50
C VAL A 155 7.71 3.70 -22.35
N MET A 156 7.68 2.41 -22.68
CA MET A 156 7.80 1.33 -21.70
C MET A 156 9.27 0.94 -21.62
N VAL A 157 9.83 0.88 -20.41
CA VAL A 157 11.21 0.46 -20.17
C VAL A 157 11.18 -0.89 -19.44
N ASN A 158 12.01 -1.80 -19.90
CA ASN A 158 12.22 -3.11 -19.28
C ASN A 158 13.72 -3.36 -19.19
N GLY A 159 14.24 -3.50 -17.97
CA GLY A 159 15.67 -3.71 -17.70
C GLY A 159 15.91 -4.98 -16.86
N GLY A 160 16.74 -5.89 -17.34
CA GLY A 160 17.18 -7.05 -16.57
C GLY A 160 18.18 -6.68 -15.48
N ASP A 161 17.97 -7.18 -14.26
CA ASP A 161 18.88 -7.02 -13.13
C ASP A 161 19.84 -8.22 -13.03
N PHE A 162 21.07 -8.01 -13.42
CA PHE A 162 22.12 -9.04 -13.36
C PHE A 162 22.71 -9.23 -11.97
N THR A 163 22.36 -8.40 -11.00
CA THR A 163 22.79 -8.58 -9.60
C THR A 163 21.99 -9.68 -8.91
N ILE A 164 20.82 -10.03 -9.47
CA ILE A 164 19.95 -11.10 -9.00
C ILE A 164 20.16 -12.32 -9.91
N ARG A 165 20.67 -13.41 -9.38
CA ARG A 165 20.89 -14.68 -10.08
C ARG A 165 21.62 -14.54 -11.42
N GLY A 166 22.48 -13.53 -11.58
CA GLY A 166 23.18 -13.28 -12.85
C GLY A 166 22.25 -12.96 -14.04
N GLY A 167 21.02 -12.51 -13.77
CA GLY A 167 20.03 -12.23 -14.79
C GLY A 167 19.31 -13.47 -15.36
N ALA A 168 19.47 -14.65 -14.71
CA ALA A 168 18.78 -15.87 -15.14
C ALA A 168 17.25 -15.71 -15.02
N SER A 169 16.51 -16.37 -15.92
CA SER A 169 15.04 -16.34 -15.93
C SER A 169 14.47 -16.67 -14.55
N ASP A 170 13.52 -15.87 -14.11
CA ASP A 170 12.83 -15.98 -12.83
C ASP A 170 11.32 -16.08 -13.06
N ALA A 171 10.64 -16.98 -12.34
CA ALA A 171 9.19 -17.13 -12.42
C ALA A 171 8.44 -15.85 -12.06
N ASN A 172 9.04 -14.99 -11.22
CA ASN A 172 8.44 -13.71 -10.81
C ASN A 172 8.49 -12.64 -11.90
N VAL A 173 9.27 -12.83 -12.98
CA VAL A 173 9.31 -11.89 -14.13
C VAL A 173 7.96 -11.84 -14.83
N GLY A 174 7.29 -12.99 -14.99
CA GLY A 174 5.98 -13.09 -15.63
C GLY A 174 4.88 -12.30 -14.91
N ASN A 175 5.07 -11.96 -13.63
CA ASN A 175 4.13 -11.14 -12.87
C ASN A 175 4.32 -9.62 -13.09
N LYS A 176 5.39 -9.22 -13.79
CA LYS A 176 5.69 -7.81 -14.12
C LYS A 176 5.40 -7.44 -15.56
N THR A 177 5.35 -8.40 -16.43
CA THR A 177 5.13 -8.26 -17.88
C THR A 177 3.79 -8.85 -18.29
#